data_f90ed05ad9659c1de05a9c161e6e8cc4
#
_entry.id   f90ed05ad9659c1de05a9c161e6e8cc4
#
_cell.length_a   1.000
_cell.length_b   1.000
_cell.length_c   1.000
_cell.angle_alpha   90.00
_cell.angle_beta   90.00
_cell.angle_gamma   90.00
#
_symmetry.space_group_name_H-M   'P 1'
#
loop_
_entity.id
_entity.type
_entity.pdbx_description
1 polymer ?
#
loop_
_entity_poly.entity_id
_entity_poly.type
_entity_poly.pdbx_seq_one_letter_code
_entity_poly.pdbx_strand_id
1 'polypeptide(L)'
;MRKKLTVDLKDILDKFHGFEESLGPAELQVLKDADILLKGTIPIDEPGRLAYLSRSAQMLSSLNNLLSRISFVHGQYSLEKNVYWGHLIKEQEYEGRDKWVVALSEDNQLADMERLTTALDVTKSHVNNLHWIIKTICGRL
;
A
#
# COMPACT_ATOMS: atom_id res chain seq x y z
N MET A 1 8.95 12.01 31.57
CA MET A 1 7.99 10.88 31.50
C MET A 1 6.86 11.27 30.55
N ARG A 2 6.57 10.39 29.60
CA ARG A 2 5.51 10.64 28.63
C ARG A 2 4.14 10.57 29.30
N LYS A 3 3.26 11.49 28.94
CA LYS A 3 1.86 11.44 29.34
C LYS A 3 1.17 10.26 28.63
N LYS A 4 0.18 9.68 29.28
CA LYS A 4 -0.65 8.66 28.65
C LYS A 4 -1.45 9.28 27.50
N LEU A 5 -1.37 8.68 26.33
CA LEU A 5 -2.12 9.13 25.16
C LEU A 5 -3.60 8.77 25.30
N THR A 6 -4.47 9.62 24.76
CA THR A 6 -5.92 9.40 24.77
C THR A 6 -6.34 8.41 23.67
N VAL A 7 -5.49 8.20 22.67
CA VAL A 7 -5.74 7.25 21.57
C VAL A 7 -5.25 5.87 21.99
N ASP A 8 -6.04 4.84 21.72
CA ASP A 8 -5.62 3.46 21.98
C ASP A 8 -4.63 3.01 20.89
N LEU A 9 -3.36 3.06 21.23
CA LEU A 9 -2.26 2.71 20.32
C LEU A 9 -2.28 1.24 19.92
N LYS A 10 -2.71 0.38 20.82
CA LYS A 10 -2.80 -1.05 20.52
C LYS A 10 -3.78 -1.31 19.38
N ASP A 11 -4.95 -0.69 19.41
CA ASP A 11 -5.95 -0.83 18.34
C ASP A 11 -5.42 -0.32 17.01
N ILE A 12 -4.71 0.81 17.02
CA ILE A 12 -4.11 1.37 15.81
C ILE A 12 -3.04 0.43 15.25
N LEU A 13 -2.14 -0.06 16.10
CA LEU A 13 -1.09 -0.98 15.69
C LEU A 13 -1.66 -2.32 15.20
N ASP A 14 -2.69 -2.83 15.86
CA ASP A 14 -3.36 -4.05 15.42
C ASP A 14 -3.95 -3.90 14.02
N LYS A 15 -4.52 -2.74 13.69
CA LYS A 15 -5.01 -2.46 12.34
C LYS A 15 -3.90 -2.45 11.31
N PHE A 16 -2.74 -1.85 11.62
CA PHE A 16 -1.58 -1.86 10.74
C PHE A 16 -1.07 -3.28 10.49
N HIS A 17 -0.97 -4.10 11.52
CA HIS A 17 -0.57 -5.50 11.40
C HIS A 17 -1.63 -6.33 10.67
N GLY A 18 -2.91 -6.05 10.91
CA GLY A 18 -4.01 -6.70 10.22
C GLY A 18 -3.98 -6.47 8.71
N PHE A 19 -3.40 -5.36 8.24
CA PHE A 19 -3.18 -5.15 6.82
C PHE A 19 -2.15 -6.11 6.24
N GLU A 20 -1.03 -6.33 6.94
CA GLU A 20 -0.02 -7.31 6.51
C GLU A 20 -0.62 -8.71 6.36
N GLU A 21 -1.50 -9.09 7.28
CA GLU A 21 -2.26 -10.34 7.20
C GLU A 21 -3.28 -10.34 6.07
N SER A 22 -3.88 -9.18 5.78
CA SER A 22 -4.90 -9.06 4.73
C SER A 22 -4.31 -9.06 3.32
N LEU A 23 -3.00 -8.81 3.16
CA LEU A 23 -2.26 -9.13 1.96
C LEU A 23 -1.96 -10.64 1.97
N GLY A 24 -3.03 -11.41 1.94
CA GLY A 24 -2.95 -12.85 2.01
C GLY A 24 -2.45 -13.49 0.72
N PRO A 25 -2.45 -14.84 0.66
CA PRO A 25 -1.98 -15.57 -0.52
C PRO A 25 -2.66 -15.16 -1.82
N ALA A 26 -3.94 -14.80 -1.77
CA ALA A 26 -4.70 -14.41 -2.96
C ALA A 26 -4.18 -13.10 -3.57
N GLU A 27 -3.92 -12.10 -2.74
CA GLU A 27 -3.41 -10.79 -3.17
C GLU A 27 -1.96 -10.89 -3.66
N LEU A 28 -1.13 -11.65 -2.97
CA LEU A 28 0.24 -11.93 -3.40
C LEU A 28 0.26 -12.69 -4.72
N GLN A 29 -0.70 -13.59 -4.94
CA GLN A 29 -0.81 -14.34 -6.19
C GLN A 29 -1.14 -13.40 -7.36
N VAL A 30 -1.99 -12.40 -7.17
CA VAL A 30 -2.29 -11.39 -8.20
C VAL A 30 -1.00 -10.69 -8.64
N LEU A 31 -0.14 -10.29 -7.72
CA LEU A 31 1.13 -9.65 -8.04
C LEU A 31 2.09 -10.57 -8.77
N LYS A 32 2.17 -11.84 -8.35
CA LYS A 32 2.99 -12.85 -9.03
C LYS A 32 2.48 -13.14 -10.45
N ASP A 33 1.19 -13.25 -10.62
CA ASP A 33 0.58 -13.51 -11.92
C ASP A 33 0.80 -12.35 -12.89
N ALA A 34 0.72 -11.10 -12.38
CA ALA A 34 1.02 -9.91 -13.16
C ALA A 34 2.47 -9.91 -13.63
N ASP A 35 3.41 -10.26 -12.74
CA ASP A 35 4.82 -10.34 -13.05
C ASP A 35 5.10 -11.42 -14.11
N ILE A 36 4.48 -12.59 -13.98
CA ILE A 36 4.58 -13.68 -14.96
C ILE A 36 4.05 -13.23 -16.33
N LEU A 37 2.91 -12.53 -16.34
CA LEU A 37 2.32 -12.04 -17.58
C LEU A 37 3.26 -11.06 -18.30
N LEU A 38 3.90 -10.17 -17.55
CA LEU A 38 4.82 -9.16 -18.09
C LEU A 38 6.14 -9.75 -18.57
N LYS A 39 6.61 -10.84 -17.96
CA LYS A 39 7.85 -11.52 -18.34
C LYS A 39 7.65 -12.51 -19.47
N GLY A 40 6.39 -12.88 -19.76
CA GLY A 40 6.07 -13.81 -20.82
C GLY A 40 6.24 -13.19 -22.19
N THR A 41 6.43 -14.08 -23.20
CA THR A 41 6.49 -13.68 -24.60
C THR A 41 5.07 -13.42 -25.11
N ILE A 42 4.87 -12.30 -25.79
CA ILE A 42 3.58 -12.00 -26.42
C ILE A 42 3.44 -12.88 -27.68
N PRO A 43 2.37 -13.69 -27.78
CA PRO A 43 2.17 -14.55 -28.95
C PRO A 43 2.02 -13.75 -30.23
N ILE A 44 2.55 -14.30 -31.34
CA ILE A 44 2.48 -13.67 -32.67
C ILE A 44 1.20 -14.06 -33.39
N ASP A 45 0.72 -15.30 -33.17
CA ASP A 45 -0.49 -15.81 -33.80
C ASP A 45 -1.74 -15.14 -33.23
N GLU A 46 -2.78 -15.03 -34.04
CA GLU A 46 -4.00 -14.34 -33.64
C GLU A 46 -4.73 -15.01 -32.46
N PRO A 47 -4.93 -16.34 -32.42
CA PRO A 47 -5.57 -16.97 -31.27
C PRO A 47 -4.78 -16.77 -29.96
N GLY A 48 -3.46 -16.86 -30.03
CA GLY A 48 -2.59 -16.62 -28.86
C GLY A 48 -2.65 -15.18 -28.40
N ARG A 49 -2.68 -14.24 -29.33
CA ARG A 49 -2.77 -12.81 -29.04
C ARG A 49 -4.09 -12.45 -28.37
N LEU A 50 -5.21 -13.01 -28.86
CA LEU A 50 -6.53 -12.81 -28.26
C LEU A 50 -6.59 -13.42 -26.85
N ALA A 51 -6.01 -14.59 -26.64
CA ALA A 51 -5.92 -15.20 -25.33
C ALA A 51 -5.09 -14.36 -24.37
N TYR A 52 -3.99 -13.79 -24.86
CA TYR A 52 -3.14 -12.88 -24.07
C TYR A 52 -3.91 -11.61 -23.67
N LEU A 53 -4.65 -11.02 -24.59
CA LEU A 53 -5.49 -9.84 -24.33
C LEU A 53 -6.57 -10.15 -23.29
N SER A 54 -7.21 -11.31 -23.39
CA SER A 54 -8.22 -11.74 -22.41
C SER A 54 -7.65 -11.89 -21.02
N ARG A 55 -6.49 -12.54 -20.90
CA ARG A 55 -5.79 -12.69 -19.61
C ARG A 55 -5.35 -11.34 -19.05
N SER A 56 -4.88 -10.45 -19.93
CA SER A 56 -4.46 -9.11 -19.53
C SER A 56 -5.64 -8.28 -19.04
N ALA A 57 -6.80 -8.37 -19.69
CA ALA A 57 -8.02 -7.68 -19.25
C ALA A 57 -8.47 -8.17 -17.85
N GLN A 58 -8.42 -9.48 -17.60
CA GLN A 58 -8.70 -10.04 -16.28
C GLN A 58 -7.70 -9.56 -15.24
N MET A 59 -6.43 -9.50 -15.60
CA MET A 59 -5.38 -9.01 -14.72
C MET A 59 -5.57 -7.54 -14.38
N LEU A 60 -5.95 -6.70 -15.35
CA LEU A 60 -6.23 -5.28 -15.11
C LEU A 60 -7.37 -5.11 -14.09
N SER A 61 -8.43 -5.93 -14.21
CA SER A 61 -9.54 -5.91 -13.26
C SER A 61 -9.06 -6.29 -11.84
N SER A 62 -8.27 -7.36 -11.73
CA SER A 62 -7.72 -7.81 -10.45
C SER A 62 -6.80 -6.77 -9.82
N LEU A 63 -5.94 -6.13 -10.61
CA LEU A 63 -5.05 -5.08 -10.14
C LEU A 63 -5.82 -3.84 -9.70
N ASN A 64 -6.90 -3.46 -10.41
CA ASN A 64 -7.77 -2.36 -10.01
C ASN A 64 -8.43 -2.62 -8.66
N ASN A 65 -8.95 -3.83 -8.46
CA ASN A 65 -9.57 -4.20 -7.19
C ASN A 65 -8.55 -4.15 -6.04
N LEU A 66 -7.35 -4.68 -6.29
CA LEU A 66 -6.27 -4.64 -5.31
C LEU A 66 -5.85 -3.20 -5.00
N LEU A 67 -5.71 -2.36 -6.03
CA LEU A 67 -5.34 -0.95 -5.88
C LEU A 67 -6.37 -0.18 -5.07
N SER A 68 -7.66 -0.38 -5.34
CA SER A 68 -8.75 0.26 -4.59
C SER A 68 -8.70 -0.14 -3.11
N ARG A 69 -8.47 -1.42 -2.83
CA ARG A 69 -8.37 -1.92 -1.47
C ARG A 69 -7.16 -1.33 -0.73
N ILE A 70 -6.00 -1.32 -1.37
CA ILE A 70 -4.78 -0.75 -0.78
C ILE A 70 -4.97 0.75 -0.53
N SER A 71 -5.56 1.47 -1.49
CA SER A 71 -5.80 2.91 -1.37
C SER A 71 -6.72 3.23 -0.20
N PHE A 72 -7.77 2.44 -0.01
CA PHE A 72 -8.70 2.61 1.11
C PHE A 72 -7.98 2.38 2.45
N VAL A 73 -7.25 1.28 2.58
CA VAL A 73 -6.53 0.94 3.82
C VAL A 73 -5.43 1.98 4.10
N HIS A 74 -4.69 2.40 3.07
CA HIS A 74 -3.67 3.44 3.19
C HIS A 74 -4.28 4.76 3.70
N GLY A 75 -5.42 5.16 3.14
CA GLY A 75 -6.12 6.37 3.56
C GLY A 75 -6.53 6.32 5.03
N GLN A 76 -7.06 5.18 5.48
CA GLN A 76 -7.45 5.00 6.87
C GLN A 76 -6.26 5.02 7.82
N TYR A 77 -5.18 4.31 7.46
CA TYR A 77 -3.99 4.26 8.30
C TYR A 77 -3.28 5.61 8.36
N SER A 78 -3.25 6.35 7.26
CA SER A 78 -2.72 7.71 7.24
C SER A 78 -3.52 8.64 8.16
N LEU A 79 -4.84 8.52 8.16
CA LEU A 79 -5.70 9.29 9.05
C LEU A 79 -5.41 8.97 10.52
N GLU A 80 -5.32 7.69 10.87
CA GLU A 80 -5.02 7.26 12.24
C GLU A 80 -3.62 7.70 12.68
N LYS A 81 -2.64 7.63 11.80
CA LYS A 81 -1.29 8.15 12.07
C LYS A 81 -1.33 9.66 12.35
N ASN A 82 -2.08 10.41 11.56
CA ASN A 82 -2.20 11.85 11.75
C ASN A 82 -2.90 12.20 13.06
N VAL A 83 -3.92 11.44 13.45
CA VAL A 83 -4.60 11.60 14.75
C VAL A 83 -3.60 11.33 15.88
N TYR A 84 -2.85 10.25 15.80
CA TYR A 84 -1.83 9.93 16.78
C TYR A 84 -0.77 11.02 16.87
N TRP A 85 -0.28 11.49 15.71
CA TRP A 85 0.69 12.59 15.64
C TRP A 85 0.16 13.86 16.29
N GLY A 86 -1.11 14.22 16.03
CA GLY A 86 -1.74 15.37 16.66
C GLY A 86 -1.77 15.28 18.18
N HIS A 87 -2.12 14.11 18.72
CA HIS A 87 -2.10 13.89 20.16
C HIS A 87 -0.67 13.93 20.72
N LEU A 88 0.27 13.32 20.01
CA LEU A 88 1.66 13.26 20.44
C LEU A 88 2.29 14.66 20.54
N ILE A 89 2.07 15.52 19.53
CA ILE A 89 2.55 16.90 19.56
C ILE A 89 2.00 17.63 20.79
N LYS A 90 0.70 17.50 21.02
CA LYS A 90 0.01 18.20 22.08
C LYS A 90 0.45 17.70 23.46
N GLU A 91 0.55 16.40 23.65
CA GLU A 91 0.83 15.79 24.95
C GLU A 91 2.32 15.78 25.31
N GLN A 92 3.22 15.69 24.30
CA GLN A 92 4.66 15.66 24.51
C GLN A 92 5.34 17.02 24.26
N GLU A 93 4.56 18.02 23.88
CA GLU A 93 5.04 19.41 23.68
C GLU A 93 6.21 19.52 22.70
N TYR A 94 6.18 18.74 21.62
CA TYR A 94 7.19 18.88 20.56
C TYR A 94 7.07 20.25 19.88
N GLU A 95 8.21 20.94 19.71
CA GLU A 95 8.28 22.27 19.12
C GLU A 95 9.37 22.35 18.06
N GLY A 96 9.30 23.40 17.23
CA GLY A 96 10.32 23.70 16.25
C GLY A 96 10.07 23.10 14.89
N ARG A 97 10.98 23.40 13.95
CA ARG A 97 10.88 22.95 12.56
C ARG A 97 11.05 21.45 12.42
N ASP A 98 11.91 20.88 13.25
CA ASP A 98 12.30 19.47 13.17
C ASP A 98 11.49 18.58 14.13
N LYS A 99 10.36 19.08 14.65
CA LYS A 99 9.54 18.33 15.61
C LYS A 99 9.13 16.95 15.11
N TRP A 100 8.81 16.82 13.81
CA TRP A 100 8.47 15.55 13.20
C TRP A 100 9.65 14.57 13.25
N VAL A 101 10.83 15.02 12.83
CA VAL A 101 12.06 14.20 12.83
C VAL A 101 12.43 13.77 14.25
N VAL A 102 12.35 14.70 15.20
CA VAL A 102 12.62 14.41 16.62
C VAL A 102 11.63 13.39 17.15
N ALA A 103 10.34 13.58 16.87
CA ALA A 103 9.31 12.63 17.31
C ALA A 103 9.51 11.24 16.71
N LEU A 104 9.87 11.13 15.43
CA LEU A 104 10.17 9.85 14.79
C LEU A 104 11.34 9.14 15.45
N SER A 105 12.36 9.88 15.89
CA SER A 105 13.52 9.31 16.55
C SER A 105 13.24 8.85 18.00
N GLU A 106 12.31 9.52 18.68
CA GLU A 106 12.01 9.27 20.08
C GLU A 106 10.82 8.32 20.30
N ASP A 107 9.86 8.35 19.40
CA ASP A 107 8.62 7.55 19.50
C ASP A 107 8.63 6.38 18.55
N ASN A 108 8.87 5.19 19.07
CA ASN A 108 8.95 3.98 18.26
C ASN A 108 7.62 3.64 17.59
N GLN A 109 6.50 3.98 18.22
CA GLN A 109 5.17 3.69 17.66
C GLN A 109 4.87 4.59 16.47
N LEU A 110 5.23 5.87 16.57
CA LEU A 110 5.11 6.79 15.43
C LEU A 110 5.99 6.33 14.27
N ALA A 111 7.23 5.91 14.57
CA ALA A 111 8.14 5.39 13.55
C ALA A 111 7.59 4.14 12.87
N ASP A 112 6.99 3.23 13.63
CA ASP A 112 6.35 2.03 13.07
C ASP A 112 5.15 2.37 12.19
N MET A 113 4.31 3.30 12.62
CA MET A 113 3.17 3.77 11.83
C MET A 113 3.62 4.42 10.52
N GLU A 114 4.65 5.24 10.57
CA GLU A 114 5.22 5.88 9.40
C GLU A 114 5.79 4.85 8.43
N ARG A 115 6.54 3.89 8.93
CA ARG A 115 7.11 2.82 8.13
C ARG A 115 6.03 1.99 7.43
N LEU A 116 4.97 1.61 8.15
CA LEU A 116 3.88 0.83 7.59
C LEU A 116 3.07 1.63 6.57
N THR A 117 2.81 2.91 6.86
CA THR A 117 2.13 3.80 5.91
C THR A 117 2.95 3.98 4.63
N THR A 118 4.27 4.13 4.78
CA THR A 118 5.19 4.24 3.64
C THR A 118 5.21 2.94 2.83
N ALA A 119 5.23 1.79 3.49
CA ALA A 119 5.18 0.49 2.81
C ALA A 119 3.89 0.32 2.01
N LEU A 120 2.76 0.75 2.55
CA LEU A 120 1.47 0.75 1.83
C LEU A 120 1.52 1.65 0.60
N ASP A 121 2.10 2.83 0.72
CA ASP A 121 2.22 3.78 -0.38
C ASP A 121 3.13 3.22 -1.50
N VAL A 122 4.24 2.60 -1.13
CA VAL A 122 5.15 1.94 -2.09
C VAL A 122 4.41 0.79 -2.80
N THR A 123 3.68 -0.04 -2.07
CA THR A 123 2.90 -1.14 -2.64
C THR A 123 1.83 -0.61 -3.60
N LYS A 124 1.14 0.45 -3.22
CA LYS A 124 0.15 1.12 -4.06
C LYS A 124 0.77 1.60 -5.37
N SER A 125 1.93 2.24 -5.30
CA SER A 125 2.65 2.72 -6.49
C SER A 125 3.09 1.55 -7.38
N HIS A 126 3.54 0.46 -6.79
CA HIS A 126 3.93 -0.74 -7.53
C HIS A 126 2.75 -1.35 -8.28
N VAL A 127 1.61 -1.51 -7.62
CA VAL A 127 0.38 -2.04 -8.24
C VAL A 127 -0.08 -1.12 -9.38
N ASN A 128 -0.03 0.20 -9.16
CA ASN A 128 -0.40 1.17 -10.16
C ASN A 128 0.50 1.11 -11.40
N ASN A 129 1.81 0.93 -11.20
CA ASN A 129 2.75 0.76 -12.29
C ASN A 129 2.49 -0.51 -13.10
N LEU A 130 2.24 -1.63 -12.43
CA LEU A 130 1.89 -2.89 -13.10
C LEU A 130 0.62 -2.73 -13.95
N HIS A 131 -0.40 -2.11 -13.38
CA HIS A 131 -1.65 -1.84 -14.07
C HIS A 131 -1.40 -1.00 -15.35
N TRP A 132 -0.63 0.06 -15.21
CA TRP A 132 -0.34 0.97 -16.33
C TRP A 132 0.47 0.28 -17.43
N ILE A 133 1.48 -0.52 -17.08
CA ILE A 133 2.30 -1.25 -18.05
C ILE A 133 1.44 -2.25 -18.83
N ILE A 134 0.62 -3.02 -18.15
CA ILE A 134 -0.27 -4.01 -18.80
C ILE A 134 -1.26 -3.30 -19.73
N LYS A 135 -1.85 -2.21 -19.27
CA LYS A 135 -2.78 -1.41 -20.07
C LYS A 135 -2.10 -0.87 -21.33
N THR A 136 -0.86 -0.40 -21.21
CA THR A 136 -0.10 0.12 -22.34
C THR A 136 0.20 -0.98 -23.36
N ILE A 137 0.60 -2.17 -22.90
CA ILE A 137 0.86 -3.33 -23.76
C ILE A 137 -0.42 -3.71 -24.52
N CYS A 138 -1.55 -3.80 -23.83
CA CYS A 138 -2.84 -4.13 -24.45
C CYS A 138 -3.24 -3.12 -25.52
N GLY A 139 -2.98 -1.84 -25.29
CA GLY A 139 -3.28 -0.79 -26.24
C GLY A 139 -2.46 -0.87 -27.53
N ARG A 140 -1.34 -1.57 -27.52
CA ARG A 140 -0.47 -1.75 -28.69
C ARG A 140 -0.76 -3.04 -29.47
N LEU A 141 -1.54 -3.90 -28.89
CA LEU A 141 -1.95 -5.16 -29.54
C LEU A 141 -3.24 -4.99 -30.32
#